data_f60c3051de3f5c8a5e52563a249f514d
#
_entry.id   f60c3051de3f5c8a5e52563a249f514d
#
_cell.length_a   1.000
_cell.length_b   1.000
_cell.length_c   1.000
_cell.angle_alpha   90.00
_cell.angle_beta   90.00
_cell.angle_gamma   90.00
#
_symmetry.space_group_name_H-M   'P 1'
#
loop_
_entity.id
_entity.type
_entity.pdbx_description
1 polymer ?
#
loop_
_entity_poly.entity_id
_entity_poly.type
_entity_poly.pdbx_seq_one_letter_code
_entity_poly.pdbx_strand_id
1 'polypeptide(L)'
;GMSAILAVALSRLEEMKPERGEQFMEQGNHHSLILATVNTGYTDEVMETARTAGARGGTVIRARWTDAEEVGKFAGITLQEEKEVLAVGATNRERNAILEAINAKHGLRTAAQAMVISLPIDHTARLD
;
A
#
# COMPACT_ATOMS: atom_id res chain seq x y z
N GLY A 1 6.98 10.92 -9.68
CA GLY A 1 7.31 9.51 -9.79
C GLY A 1 6.81 8.69 -8.63
N MET A 2 7.34 7.51 -8.49
CA MET A 2 6.97 6.61 -7.39
C MET A 2 7.16 7.25 -6.02
N SER A 3 8.18 8.08 -5.88
CA SER A 3 8.42 8.78 -4.62
C SER A 3 7.27 9.72 -4.25
N ALA A 4 6.61 10.34 -5.22
CA ALA A 4 5.48 11.21 -4.95
C ALA A 4 4.28 10.41 -4.43
N ILE A 5 4.02 9.24 -4.99
CA ILE A 5 2.95 8.36 -4.53
C ILE A 5 3.23 7.90 -3.11
N LEU A 6 4.46 7.48 -2.85
CA LEU A 6 4.86 7.06 -1.51
C LEU A 6 4.74 8.20 -0.51
N ALA A 7 5.11 9.42 -0.90
CA ALA A 7 5.00 10.59 -0.03
C ALA A 7 3.55 10.87 0.34
N VAL A 8 2.61 10.73 -0.59
CA VAL A 8 1.19 10.90 -0.28
C VAL A 8 0.74 9.86 0.74
N ALA A 9 1.12 8.60 0.54
CA ALA A 9 0.75 7.53 1.47
C ALA A 9 1.36 7.76 2.86
N LEU A 10 2.61 8.18 2.93
CA LEU A 10 3.27 8.47 4.20
C LEU A 10 2.66 9.68 4.90
N SER A 11 2.26 10.70 4.14
CA SER A 11 1.58 11.86 4.69
C SER A 11 0.27 11.47 5.37
N ARG A 12 -0.48 10.57 4.72
CA ARG A 12 -1.72 10.05 5.32
C ARG A 12 -1.44 9.25 6.59
N LEU A 13 -0.37 8.47 6.57
CA LEU A 13 0.04 7.72 7.74
C LEU A 13 0.39 8.64 8.91
N GLU A 14 1.08 9.74 8.64
CA GLU A 14 1.43 10.71 9.67
C GLU A 14 0.20 11.38 10.27
N GLU A 15 -0.82 11.66 9.46
CA GLU A 15 -2.08 12.21 9.96
C GLU A 15 -2.77 11.26 10.94
N MET A 16 -2.51 9.97 10.82
CA MET A 16 -3.06 8.95 11.68
C MET A 16 -2.21 8.66 12.89
N LYS A 17 -1.09 9.33 13.03
CA LYS A 17 -0.14 9.07 14.10
C LYS A 17 -0.76 9.40 15.47
N PRO A 18 -0.70 8.47 16.42
CA PRO A 18 -1.33 8.69 17.72
C PRO A 18 -0.56 9.69 18.57
N GLU A 19 -1.29 10.48 19.33
CA GLU A 19 -0.71 11.40 20.29
C GLU A 19 -0.17 10.68 21.52
N ARG A 20 -0.74 9.50 21.83
CA ARG A 20 -0.36 8.70 22.97
C ARG A 20 0.20 7.37 22.51
N GLY A 21 1.28 7.44 21.75
CA GLY A 21 1.84 6.26 21.12
C GLY A 21 2.24 5.16 22.08
N GLU A 22 2.72 5.51 23.25
CA GLU A 22 3.18 4.50 24.21
C GLU A 22 2.08 3.56 24.69
N GLN A 23 0.83 3.98 24.61
CA GLN A 23 -0.28 3.10 24.99
C GLN A 23 -0.50 1.97 23.98
N PHE A 24 0.03 2.12 22.79
CA PHE A 24 -0.19 1.19 21.70
C PHE A 24 1.08 0.44 21.30
N MET A 25 2.18 0.68 21.96
CA MET A 25 3.47 0.09 21.61
C MET A 25 3.47 -1.42 21.62
N GLU A 26 2.78 -2.02 22.59
CA GLU A 26 2.71 -3.47 22.69
C GLU A 26 1.97 -4.09 21.51
N GLN A 27 1.03 -3.36 20.94
CA GLN A 27 0.23 -3.83 19.81
C GLN A 27 0.89 -3.53 18.47
N GLY A 28 1.71 -2.49 18.42
CA GLY A 28 2.32 -2.03 17.17
C GLY A 28 3.21 -3.05 16.51
N ASN A 29 3.91 -3.85 17.32
CA ASN A 29 4.83 -4.86 16.79
C ASN A 29 4.15 -6.03 16.09
N HIS A 30 2.83 -6.12 16.19
CA HIS A 30 2.08 -7.22 15.60
C HIS A 30 1.45 -6.88 14.26
N HIS A 31 1.59 -5.66 13.82
CA HIS A 31 0.91 -5.17 12.61
C HIS A 31 1.86 -4.50 11.64
N SER A 32 1.46 -4.55 10.39
CA SER A 32 2.14 -3.86 9.29
C SER A 32 1.12 -3.13 8.44
N LEU A 33 1.58 -2.06 7.81
CA LEU A 33 0.83 -1.36 6.79
C LEU A 33 1.40 -1.79 5.44
N ILE A 34 0.54 -2.28 4.58
CA ILE A 34 0.91 -2.67 3.22
C ILE A 34 0.38 -1.60 2.29
N LEU A 35 1.28 -1.04 1.46
CA LEU A 35 0.92 -0.07 0.44
C LEU A 35 1.14 -0.70 -0.92
N ALA A 36 0.09 -0.73 -1.72
CA ALA A 36 0.16 -1.24 -3.08
C ALA A 36 -0.22 -0.12 -4.04
N THR A 37 0.67 0.22 -4.96
CA THR A 37 0.33 1.13 -6.05
C THR A 37 -0.15 0.30 -7.21
N VAL A 38 -1.30 0.63 -7.75
CA VAL A 38 -1.91 -0.13 -8.84
C VAL A 38 -2.43 0.82 -9.91
N ASN A 39 -2.53 0.33 -11.13
CA ASN A 39 -3.17 1.09 -12.19
C ASN A 39 -4.64 1.32 -11.86
N THR A 40 -5.13 2.50 -12.24
CA THR A 40 -6.53 2.85 -12.02
C THR A 40 -7.45 1.79 -12.60
N GLY A 41 -8.44 1.38 -11.82
CA GLY A 41 -9.40 0.39 -12.24
C GLY A 41 -9.12 -1.03 -11.75
N TYR A 42 -7.96 -1.27 -11.13
CA TYR A 42 -7.60 -2.60 -10.66
C TYR A 42 -7.61 -2.75 -9.13
N THR A 43 -8.03 -1.72 -8.43
CA THR A 43 -8.00 -1.71 -6.98
C THR A 43 -8.85 -2.82 -6.38
N ASP A 44 -10.06 -3.02 -6.92
CA ASP A 44 -10.97 -4.03 -6.38
C ASP A 44 -10.40 -5.43 -6.51
N GLU A 45 -9.78 -5.75 -7.65
CA GLU A 45 -9.17 -7.05 -7.87
C GLU A 45 -8.00 -7.28 -6.93
N VAL A 46 -7.16 -6.26 -6.76
CA VAL A 46 -6.01 -6.35 -5.87
C VAL A 46 -6.46 -6.46 -4.42
N MET A 47 -7.50 -5.72 -4.03
CA MET A 47 -8.05 -5.82 -2.68
C MET A 47 -8.62 -7.21 -2.41
N GLU A 48 -9.30 -7.81 -3.39
CA GLU A 48 -9.83 -9.15 -3.24
C GLU A 48 -8.71 -10.18 -3.03
N THR A 49 -7.64 -10.04 -3.80
CA THR A 49 -6.46 -10.90 -3.62
C THR A 49 -5.86 -10.72 -2.22
N ALA A 50 -5.77 -9.48 -1.76
CA ALA A 50 -5.26 -9.21 -0.43
C ALA A 50 -6.14 -9.82 0.67
N ARG A 51 -7.46 -9.71 0.53
CA ARG A 51 -8.40 -10.30 1.49
C ARG A 51 -8.26 -11.81 1.56
N THR A 52 -8.16 -12.46 0.42
CA THR A 52 -8.00 -13.91 0.35
C THR A 52 -6.72 -14.34 1.05
N ALA A 53 -5.70 -13.51 1.04
CA ALA A 53 -4.43 -13.80 1.71
C ALA A 53 -4.42 -13.37 3.19
N GLY A 54 -5.49 -12.75 3.70
CA GLY A 54 -5.62 -12.43 5.11
C GLY A 54 -5.80 -10.97 5.46
N ALA A 55 -5.83 -10.08 4.48
CA ALA A 55 -6.01 -8.65 4.76
C ALA A 55 -7.41 -8.37 5.30
N ARG A 56 -7.49 -7.44 6.23
CA ARG A 56 -8.76 -7.17 6.94
C ARG A 56 -9.53 -5.98 6.44
N GLY A 57 -8.91 -5.12 5.68
CA GLY A 57 -9.56 -3.96 5.13
C GLY A 57 -8.55 -3.03 4.54
N GLY A 58 -9.01 -2.02 3.84
CA GLY A 58 -8.08 -1.10 3.21
C GLY A 58 -8.72 0.21 2.84
N THR A 59 -7.88 1.16 2.53
CA THR A 59 -8.25 2.50 2.07
C THR A 59 -7.60 2.73 0.72
N VAL A 60 -8.34 3.30 -0.20
CA VAL A 60 -7.80 3.66 -1.51
C VAL A 60 -7.52 5.14 -1.54
N ILE A 61 -6.32 5.50 -1.97
CA ILE A 61 -5.89 6.87 -2.16
C ILE A 61 -5.56 7.04 -3.63
N ARG A 62 -6.19 8.00 -4.29
CA ARG A 62 -5.87 8.28 -5.68
C ARG A 62 -4.66 9.18 -5.76
N ALA A 63 -3.76 8.87 -6.68
CA ALA A 63 -2.53 9.60 -6.86
C ALA A 63 -2.22 9.72 -8.34
N ARG A 64 -1.45 10.73 -8.68
CA ARG A 64 -0.99 10.95 -10.03
C ARG A 64 0.50 11.24 -9.99
N TRP A 65 1.22 10.77 -10.99
CA TRP A 65 2.61 11.12 -11.15
C TRP A 65 2.74 12.64 -11.32
N THR A 66 3.57 13.25 -10.51
CA THR A 66 3.75 14.71 -10.57
C THR A 66 4.80 15.13 -11.57
N ASP A 67 5.66 14.22 -11.96
CA ASP A 67 6.71 14.49 -12.93
C ASP A 67 6.54 13.54 -14.11
N ALA A 68 6.04 14.09 -15.22
CA ALA A 68 5.78 13.31 -16.42
C ALA A 68 7.04 12.70 -17.03
N GLU A 69 8.21 13.29 -16.78
CA GLU A 69 9.46 12.75 -17.30
C GLU A 69 9.87 11.46 -16.62
N GLU A 70 9.45 11.29 -15.37
CA GLU A 70 9.71 10.06 -14.63
C GLU A 70 8.69 8.98 -14.91
N VAL A 71 7.58 9.35 -15.51
CA VAL A 71 6.58 8.40 -15.97
C VAL A 71 7.08 7.75 -17.25
N GLY A 72 6.79 6.54 -17.46
CA GLY A 72 7.14 5.85 -18.69
C GLY A 72 7.62 4.47 -18.39
N LYS A 73 8.84 4.32 -17.96
CA LYS A 73 9.38 2.97 -17.80
C LYS A 73 10.01 2.75 -16.43
N PHE A 74 9.66 1.63 -15.85
CA PHE A 74 10.29 1.11 -14.65
C PHE A 74 10.62 -0.36 -14.91
N ALA A 75 11.89 -0.73 -14.80
CA ALA A 75 12.35 -2.10 -15.06
C ALA A 75 11.94 -2.58 -16.47
N GLY A 76 11.96 -1.68 -17.46
CA GLY A 76 11.59 -2.00 -18.84
C GLY A 76 10.09 -2.06 -19.09
N ILE A 77 9.27 -1.70 -18.12
CA ILE A 77 7.81 -1.74 -18.23
C ILE A 77 7.29 -0.31 -18.30
N THR A 78 6.40 -0.04 -19.25
CA THR A 78 5.75 1.26 -19.36
C THR A 78 4.70 1.40 -18.24
N LEU A 79 4.80 2.47 -17.46
CA LEU A 79 3.89 2.74 -16.36
C LEU A 79 2.84 3.76 -16.76
N GLN A 80 1.64 3.59 -16.25
CA GLN A 80 0.57 4.57 -16.45
C GLN A 80 0.80 5.79 -15.56
N GLU A 81 0.33 6.93 -16.02
CA GLU A 81 0.46 8.19 -15.31
C GLU A 81 -0.39 8.24 -14.04
N GLU A 82 -1.58 7.66 -14.08
CA GLU A 82 -2.47 7.64 -12.92
C GLU A 82 -2.39 6.32 -12.19
N LYS A 83 -2.31 6.43 -10.87
CA LYS A 83 -2.24 5.27 -9.99
C LYS A 83 -3.22 5.44 -8.83
N GLU A 84 -3.61 4.32 -8.27
CA GLU A 84 -4.28 4.31 -7.00
C GLU A 84 -3.36 3.64 -5.99
N VAL A 85 -3.39 4.11 -4.76
CA VAL A 85 -2.63 3.50 -3.67
C VAL A 85 -3.62 2.80 -2.75
N LEU A 86 -3.46 1.50 -2.64
CA LEU A 86 -4.25 0.71 -1.70
C LEU A 86 -3.44 0.55 -0.42
N ALA A 87 -3.99 1.05 0.69
CA ALA A 87 -3.36 0.94 2.00
C ALA A 87 -4.12 -0.10 2.81
N VAL A 88 -3.44 -1.15 3.23
CA VAL A 88 -4.04 -2.31 3.88
C VAL A 88 -3.33 -2.59 5.20
N GLY A 89 -4.10 -2.72 6.27
CA GLY A 89 -3.56 -3.19 7.54
C GLY A 89 -3.51 -4.71 7.56
N ALA A 90 -2.45 -5.26 8.10
CA ALA A 90 -2.27 -6.70 8.21
C ALA A 90 -1.48 -7.03 9.46
N THR A 91 -1.68 -8.26 9.97
CA THR A 91 -0.80 -8.75 11.01
C THR A 91 0.54 -9.12 10.38
N ASN A 92 1.60 -9.10 11.20
CA ASN A 92 2.91 -9.50 10.69
C ASN A 92 2.92 -10.96 10.21
N ARG A 93 2.05 -11.79 10.77
CA ARG A 93 1.91 -13.17 10.36
C ARG A 93 1.38 -13.29 8.93
N GLU A 94 0.46 -12.41 8.56
CA GLU A 94 -0.20 -12.46 7.26
C GLU A 94 0.51 -11.63 6.19
N ARG A 95 1.40 -10.74 6.62
CA ARG A 95 2.06 -9.78 5.74
C ARG A 95 2.70 -10.42 4.50
N ASN A 96 3.53 -11.42 4.70
CA ASN A 96 4.26 -12.02 3.59
C ASN A 96 3.33 -12.70 2.61
N ALA A 97 2.28 -13.36 3.11
CA ALA A 97 1.30 -14.01 2.25
C ALA A 97 0.59 -12.98 1.37
N ILE A 98 0.24 -11.84 1.93
CA ILE A 98 -0.42 -10.76 1.19
C ILE A 98 0.51 -10.18 0.13
N LEU A 99 1.75 -9.88 0.49
CA LEU A 99 2.73 -9.35 -0.45
C LEU A 99 2.97 -10.31 -1.62
N GLU A 100 3.15 -11.58 -1.32
CA GLU A 100 3.39 -12.59 -2.34
C GLU A 100 2.17 -12.79 -3.24
N ALA A 101 0.97 -12.80 -2.68
CA ALA A 101 -0.24 -12.99 -3.46
C ALA A 101 -0.46 -11.83 -4.44
N ILE A 102 -0.29 -10.60 -3.98
CA ILE A 102 -0.45 -9.43 -4.86
C ILE A 102 0.61 -9.45 -5.96
N ASN A 103 1.84 -9.71 -5.59
CA ASN A 103 2.92 -9.73 -6.58
C ASN A 103 2.74 -10.84 -7.62
N ALA A 104 2.30 -12.00 -7.19
CA ALA A 104 2.10 -13.13 -8.11
C ALA A 104 0.97 -12.89 -9.12
N LYS A 105 -0.14 -12.31 -8.66
CA LYS A 105 -1.32 -12.12 -9.51
C LYS A 105 -1.36 -10.78 -10.22
N HIS A 106 -0.79 -9.75 -9.62
CA HIS A 106 -0.98 -8.37 -10.07
C HIS A 106 0.32 -7.59 -10.21
N GLY A 107 1.45 -8.26 -10.27
CA GLY A 107 2.75 -7.61 -10.31
C GLY A 107 2.98 -6.74 -11.56
N LEU A 108 4.20 -6.22 -11.69
CA LEU A 108 4.52 -5.23 -12.72
C LEU A 108 4.26 -5.68 -14.15
N ARG A 109 4.26 -6.97 -14.41
CA ARG A 109 4.05 -7.51 -15.76
C ARG A 109 2.60 -7.87 -16.03
N THR A 110 1.70 -7.49 -15.14
CA THR A 110 0.26 -7.68 -15.34
C THR A 110 -0.39 -6.34 -15.62
N ALA A 111 -1.66 -6.37 -16.01
CA ALA A 111 -2.41 -5.14 -16.31
C ALA A 111 -2.50 -4.20 -15.09
N ALA A 112 -2.55 -4.73 -13.89
CA ALA A 112 -2.63 -3.92 -12.68
C ALA A 112 -1.31 -3.22 -12.36
N GLN A 113 -0.18 -3.80 -12.74
CA GLN A 113 1.16 -3.27 -12.47
C GLN A 113 1.33 -2.89 -11.00
N ALA A 114 0.96 -3.79 -10.11
CA ALA A 114 1.05 -3.52 -8.68
C ALA A 114 2.49 -3.54 -8.19
N MET A 115 2.82 -2.55 -7.39
CA MET A 115 4.08 -2.51 -6.64
C MET A 115 3.70 -2.40 -5.17
N VAL A 116 4.28 -3.25 -4.34
CA VAL A 116 3.90 -3.34 -2.93
C VAL A 116 5.10 -3.14 -2.03
N ILE A 117 4.85 -2.42 -0.94
CA ILE A 117 5.81 -2.29 0.14
C ILE A 117 5.09 -2.53 1.46
N SER A 118 5.82 -2.87 2.49
CA SER A 118 5.27 -2.97 3.83
C SER A 118 6.05 -2.11 4.79
N LEU A 119 5.34 -1.54 5.74
CA LEU A 119 5.91 -0.70 6.79
C LEU A 119 5.44 -1.25 8.13
N PRO A 120 6.34 -1.38 9.12
CA PRO A 120 5.90 -1.77 10.45
C PRO A 120 5.07 -0.67 11.08
N ILE A 121 4.05 -1.05 11.81
CA ILE A 121 3.24 -0.10 12.58
C ILE A 121 3.69 -0.18 14.02
N ASP A 122 4.41 0.85 14.46
CA ASP A 122 4.91 0.89 15.83
C ASP A 122 3.86 1.40 16.81
N HIS A 123 2.97 2.24 16.31
CA HIS A 123 1.92 2.84 17.12
C HIS A 123 0.63 2.86 16.35
N THR A 124 -0.48 2.57 17.04
CA THR A 124 -1.80 2.73 16.48
C THR A 124 -2.66 3.50 17.47
N ALA A 125 -3.60 4.25 16.95
CA ALA A 125 -4.56 4.96 17.78
C ALA A 125 -5.92 4.93 17.12
N ARG A 126 -6.95 4.84 17.96
CA ARG A 126 -8.31 5.03 17.51
C ARG A 126 -8.65 6.49 17.70
N LEU A 127 -9.14 7.09 16.65
CA LEU A 127 -9.60 8.47 16.67
C LEU A 127 -11.12 8.44 16.76
N ASP A 128 -11.60 8.23 17.94
CA ASP A 128 -13.04 8.18 18.18
C ASP A 128 -13.61 9.56 18.44
#